data_43bf918f17ea4767b617e4e5b8de4841
#
_entry.id   43bf918f17ea4767b617e4e5b8de4841
#
_cell.length_a   1.000
_cell.length_b   1.000
_cell.length_c   1.000
_cell.angle_alpha   90.00
_cell.angle_beta   90.00
_cell.angle_gamma   90.00
#
_symmetry.space_group_name_H-M   'P 1'
#
loop_
_entity.id
_entity.type
_entity.pdbx_description
1 polymer ?
#
loop_
_entity_poly.entity_id
_entity_poly.type
_entity_poly.pdbx_seq_one_letter_code
_entity_poly.pdbx_strand_id
1 'polypeptide(L)'
;MYDHIVIRYAEIALKGKNQKDFLNRLVHNIKEQIKTDLDITPVIEREMGRLYLKLEGRAPELFYDSLNHVFGISSYSPARKTGFELEEIKATALEELRAAIDGPGRFRVSVKRANKKFPVTSPEMQQIIAAHMLKNVPGLKADLHNYDVDLLLEIRTDGTYIYTRSYPGLRGLPVGSSGRGVVLLSGGIDSPVAGWLAMKRGVTVEAVHFHSYPYTSEQAKEKVLELAKRMAKHSNRVVVHMVPFTKIQEEIAHYCHDNMRIPIMRRIMVRIAEEIARNRDCLAIFTGDNLGQVASQTMESIYAINNVATMPILRPCITMEKEEIIRLAQQIDTYETSILPYEDCCTVFVPKEPKTRPKVDACEKEEEKLDLPSLIADAVANTERIIMYGKDKPERKRSADELILSETVLSDEA
;
A
#
# COMPACT_ATOMS: atom_id res chain seq x y z
N MET A 1 19.76 -5.27 25.81
CA MET A 1 19.52 -5.59 24.37
C MET A 1 17.99 -5.66 24.17
N TYR A 2 17.45 -5.28 23.00
CA TYR A 2 16.04 -5.48 22.71
C TYR A 2 15.77 -6.94 22.34
N ASP A 3 14.60 -7.45 22.76
CA ASP A 3 14.21 -8.84 22.54
C ASP A 3 13.09 -8.96 21.50
N HIS A 4 12.24 -7.93 21.41
CA HIS A 4 11.03 -7.92 20.60
C HIS A 4 10.81 -6.57 19.91
N ILE A 5 10.07 -6.60 18.80
CA ILE A 5 9.36 -5.42 18.31
C ILE A 5 7.87 -5.62 18.61
N VAL A 6 7.29 -4.72 19.39
CA VAL A 6 5.86 -4.66 19.67
C VAL A 6 5.15 -3.97 18.52
N ILE A 7 4.32 -4.70 17.78
CA ILE A 7 3.57 -4.18 16.61
C ILE A 7 2.11 -3.96 17.01
N ARG A 8 1.60 -2.77 16.70
CA ARG A 8 0.22 -2.36 16.97
C ARG A 8 -0.55 -2.23 15.67
N TYR A 9 -1.81 -2.58 15.73
CA TYR A 9 -2.78 -2.40 14.66
C TYR A 9 -4.00 -1.63 15.20
N ALA A 10 -4.60 -0.78 14.37
CA ALA A 10 -5.71 0.07 14.81
C ALA A 10 -7.05 -0.41 14.23
N GLU A 11 -7.27 -0.20 12.94
CA GLU A 11 -8.55 -0.46 12.27
C GLU A 11 -8.96 -1.95 12.33
N ILE A 12 -8.00 -2.86 12.33
CA ILE A 12 -8.24 -4.30 12.47
C ILE A 12 -8.96 -4.63 13.78
N ALA A 13 -8.66 -3.89 14.86
CA ALA A 13 -9.33 -4.08 16.16
C ALA A 13 -10.85 -3.85 16.11
N LEU A 14 -11.33 -3.11 15.10
CA LEU A 14 -12.75 -2.77 14.94
C LEU A 14 -13.53 -3.78 14.07
N LYS A 15 -12.88 -4.82 13.55
CA LYS A 15 -13.48 -5.76 12.56
C LYS A 15 -14.39 -6.83 13.17
N GLY A 16 -14.66 -6.79 14.47
CA GLY A 16 -15.58 -7.71 15.14
C GLY A 16 -15.24 -9.19 14.88
N LYS A 17 -16.21 -9.98 14.39
CA LYS A 17 -16.04 -11.42 14.14
C LYS A 17 -14.95 -11.75 13.10
N ASN A 18 -14.69 -10.87 12.15
CA ASN A 18 -13.70 -11.08 11.09
C ASN A 18 -12.28 -10.66 11.48
N GLN A 19 -12.07 -10.19 12.72
CA GLN A 19 -10.77 -9.72 13.19
C GLN A 19 -9.66 -10.76 13.01
N LYS A 20 -9.98 -12.03 13.23
CA LYS A 20 -9.02 -13.14 13.11
C LYS A 20 -8.43 -13.24 11.71
N ASP A 21 -9.24 -13.11 10.67
CA ASP A 21 -8.82 -13.24 9.27
C ASP A 21 -7.91 -12.07 8.86
N PHE A 22 -8.28 -10.84 9.27
CA PHE A 22 -7.43 -9.65 9.07
C PHE A 22 -6.08 -9.77 9.79
N LEU A 23 -6.07 -10.32 11.01
CA LEU A 23 -4.83 -10.58 11.75
C LEU A 23 -3.97 -11.67 11.09
N ASN A 24 -4.60 -12.76 10.64
CA ASN A 24 -3.90 -13.80 9.89
C ASN A 24 -3.22 -13.21 8.65
N ARG A 25 -3.95 -12.40 7.90
CA ARG A 25 -3.41 -11.72 6.71
C ARG A 25 -2.29 -10.74 7.07
N LEU A 26 -2.43 -9.95 8.14
CA LEU A 26 -1.38 -9.03 8.58
C LEU A 26 -0.10 -9.78 8.95
N VAL A 27 -0.20 -10.86 9.74
CA VAL A 27 0.97 -11.67 10.11
C VAL A 27 1.61 -12.32 8.91
N HIS A 28 0.80 -12.83 7.98
CA HIS A 28 1.30 -13.37 6.71
C HIS A 28 2.09 -12.31 5.94
N ASN A 29 1.50 -11.12 5.74
CA ASN A 29 2.15 -10.04 5.00
C ASN A 29 3.46 -9.58 5.66
N ILE A 30 3.50 -9.46 7.00
CA ILE A 30 4.75 -9.13 7.73
C ILE A 30 5.81 -10.22 7.49
N LYS A 31 5.43 -11.50 7.58
CA LYS A 31 6.35 -12.61 7.38
C LYS A 31 6.92 -12.64 5.97
N GLU A 32 6.06 -12.51 4.97
CA GLU A 32 6.46 -12.50 3.56
C GLU A 32 7.34 -11.29 3.24
N GLN A 33 7.01 -10.10 3.78
CA GLN A 33 7.84 -8.91 3.57
C GLN A 33 9.24 -9.09 4.14
N ILE A 34 9.35 -9.52 5.42
CA ILE A 34 10.64 -9.73 6.07
C ILE A 34 11.44 -10.84 5.34
N LYS A 35 10.78 -11.93 4.95
CA LYS A 35 11.42 -13.01 4.19
C LYS A 35 11.95 -12.53 2.84
N THR A 36 11.16 -11.73 2.13
CA THR A 36 11.56 -11.16 0.83
C THR A 36 12.71 -10.18 0.97
N ASP A 37 12.66 -9.33 2.00
CA ASP A 37 13.66 -8.26 2.19
C ASP A 37 14.98 -8.75 2.79
N LEU A 38 14.92 -9.68 3.72
CA LEU A 38 16.05 -10.04 4.57
C LEU A 38 16.46 -11.51 4.45
N ASP A 39 15.69 -12.35 3.77
CA ASP A 39 15.81 -13.81 3.75
C ASP A 39 15.75 -14.44 5.17
N ILE A 40 14.95 -13.81 6.05
CA ILE A 40 14.72 -14.26 7.42
C ILE A 40 13.29 -14.77 7.55
N THR A 41 13.11 -15.94 8.14
CA THR A 41 11.78 -16.42 8.55
C THR A 41 11.48 -15.92 9.97
N PRO A 42 10.65 -14.86 10.13
CA PRO A 42 10.47 -14.23 11.44
C PRO A 42 9.51 -15.02 12.31
N VAL A 43 9.79 -15.06 13.62
CA VAL A 43 8.87 -15.58 14.64
C VAL A 43 7.98 -14.43 15.13
N ILE A 44 6.65 -14.57 14.93
CA ILE A 44 5.67 -13.57 15.36
C ILE A 44 4.67 -14.23 16.30
N GLU A 45 4.64 -13.77 17.52
CA GLU A 45 3.69 -14.17 18.55
C GLU A 45 2.49 -13.23 18.55
N ARG A 46 1.31 -13.76 18.92
CA ARG A 46 0.06 -12.99 19.00
C ARG A 46 -0.44 -12.99 20.44
N GLU A 47 -0.70 -11.83 20.94
CA GLU A 47 -1.41 -11.65 22.18
C GLU A 47 -2.51 -10.60 22.00
N MET A 48 -3.49 -10.57 22.87
CA MET A 48 -4.67 -9.71 22.76
C MET A 48 -4.29 -8.26 22.44
N GLY A 49 -4.58 -7.82 21.21
CA GLY A 49 -4.35 -6.45 20.73
C GLY A 49 -2.92 -6.12 20.30
N ARG A 50 -2.01 -7.11 20.20
CA ARG A 50 -0.61 -6.92 19.79
C ARG A 50 -0.06 -8.08 18.98
N LEU A 51 0.97 -7.76 18.18
CA LEU A 51 1.87 -8.75 17.59
C LEU A 51 3.27 -8.47 18.13
N TYR A 52 4.03 -9.52 18.37
CA TYR A 52 5.39 -9.47 18.88
C TYR A 52 6.31 -10.17 17.90
N LEU A 53 7.16 -9.40 17.22
CA LEU A 53 8.23 -9.92 16.39
C LEU A 53 9.44 -10.19 17.28
N LYS A 54 9.87 -11.46 17.37
CA LYS A 54 11.07 -11.84 18.11
C LYS A 54 12.33 -11.43 17.34
N LEU A 55 13.24 -10.78 18.00
CA LEU A 55 14.51 -10.32 17.41
C LEU A 55 15.57 -11.42 17.34
N GLU A 56 15.52 -12.40 18.24
CA GLU A 56 16.47 -13.53 18.29
C GLU A 56 17.94 -13.08 18.24
N GLY A 57 18.25 -12.03 19.01
CA GLY A 57 19.60 -11.44 19.10
C GLY A 57 19.97 -10.47 17.98
N ARG A 58 19.07 -10.20 17.03
CA ARG A 58 19.29 -9.25 15.93
C ARG A 58 18.95 -7.82 16.36
N ALA A 59 19.58 -6.84 15.71
CA ALA A 59 19.25 -5.42 15.91
C ALA A 59 17.85 -5.12 15.37
N PRO A 60 17.00 -4.36 16.11
CA PRO A 60 15.64 -4.05 15.68
C PRO A 60 15.58 -3.21 14.39
N GLU A 61 16.60 -2.37 14.16
CA GLU A 61 16.72 -1.50 12.98
C GLU A 61 16.70 -2.28 11.66
N LEU A 62 17.17 -3.53 11.70
CA LEU A 62 17.17 -4.44 10.54
C LEU A 62 15.76 -4.63 9.96
N PHE A 63 14.72 -4.59 10.81
CA PHE A 63 13.33 -4.88 10.43
C PHE A 63 12.50 -3.63 10.09
N TYR A 64 13.00 -2.41 10.38
CA TYR A 64 12.21 -1.19 10.26
C TYR A 64 11.75 -0.93 8.82
N ASP A 65 12.64 -1.09 7.86
CA ASP A 65 12.30 -0.88 6.44
C ASP A 65 11.18 -1.83 6.00
N SER A 66 11.29 -3.12 6.30
CA SER A 66 10.25 -4.10 5.98
C SER A 66 8.91 -3.77 6.65
N LEU A 67 8.91 -3.34 7.91
CA LEU A 67 7.69 -2.98 8.65
C LEU A 67 7.05 -1.70 8.10
N ASN A 68 7.85 -0.76 7.58
CA ASN A 68 7.38 0.47 6.96
C ASN A 68 6.67 0.26 5.62
N HIS A 69 6.80 -0.92 5.01
CA HIS A 69 6.11 -1.25 3.76
C HIS A 69 4.82 -2.08 3.97
N VAL A 70 4.49 -2.49 5.20
CA VAL A 70 3.31 -3.33 5.47
C VAL A 70 2.10 -2.52 5.93
N PHE A 71 1.02 -2.55 5.14
CA PHE A 71 -0.27 -2.00 5.55
C PHE A 71 -0.90 -2.82 6.68
N GLY A 72 -1.64 -2.12 7.56
CA GLY A 72 -2.26 -2.69 8.75
C GLY A 72 -1.51 -2.40 10.04
N ILE A 73 -0.22 -2.10 9.98
CA ILE A 73 0.60 -1.67 11.12
C ILE A 73 0.29 -0.21 11.43
N SER A 74 -0.15 0.08 12.66
CA SER A 74 -0.39 1.47 13.10
C SER A 74 0.85 2.12 13.70
N SER A 75 1.62 1.34 14.45
CA SER A 75 2.93 1.71 14.99
C SER A 75 3.68 0.47 15.47
N TYR A 76 4.99 0.59 15.64
CA TYR A 76 5.82 -0.45 16.22
C TYR A 76 6.91 0.15 17.13
N SER A 77 7.39 -0.66 18.08
CA SER A 77 8.38 -0.24 19.07
C SER A 77 9.36 -1.35 19.36
N PRO A 78 10.67 -1.13 19.30
CA PRO A 78 11.63 -2.06 19.88
C PRO A 78 11.42 -2.09 21.39
N ALA A 79 11.36 -3.26 21.99
CA ALA A 79 11.05 -3.43 23.40
C ALA A 79 11.97 -4.44 24.08
N ARG A 80 12.25 -4.17 25.34
CA ARG A 80 12.87 -5.12 26.25
C ARG A 80 11.75 -5.90 26.96
N LYS A 81 11.86 -7.19 27.06
CA LYS A 81 10.91 -8.03 27.77
C LYS A 81 11.51 -8.45 29.11
N THR A 82 10.72 -8.37 30.19
CA THR A 82 11.06 -8.88 31.51
C THR A 82 9.88 -9.63 32.11
N GLY A 83 10.10 -10.33 33.19
CA GLY A 83 9.05 -11.01 33.96
C GLY A 83 8.12 -10.06 34.70
N PHE A 84 7.63 -10.50 35.87
CA PHE A 84 6.68 -9.76 36.69
C PHE A 84 7.29 -9.24 37.99
N GLU A 85 8.55 -9.63 38.29
CA GLU A 85 9.25 -9.20 39.47
C GLU A 85 9.55 -7.70 39.43
N LEU A 86 9.10 -6.97 40.48
CA LEU A 86 9.14 -5.51 40.49
C LEU A 86 10.57 -4.96 40.36
N GLU A 87 11.56 -5.62 40.95
CA GLU A 87 12.96 -5.19 40.88
C GLU A 87 13.54 -5.41 39.48
N GLU A 88 13.15 -6.48 38.80
CA GLU A 88 13.55 -6.74 37.42
C GLU A 88 12.93 -5.69 36.47
N ILE A 89 11.63 -5.36 36.65
CA ILE A 89 10.97 -4.30 35.89
C ILE A 89 11.65 -2.95 36.09
N LYS A 90 12.00 -2.58 37.36
CA LYS A 90 12.70 -1.34 37.67
C LYS A 90 14.08 -1.27 37.01
N ALA A 91 14.85 -2.35 37.08
CA ALA A 91 16.19 -2.42 36.50
C ALA A 91 16.12 -2.26 34.97
N THR A 92 15.24 -3.01 34.31
CA THR A 92 15.05 -2.96 32.85
C THR A 92 14.55 -1.57 32.40
N ALA A 93 13.63 -0.97 33.16
CA ALA A 93 13.12 0.36 32.88
C ALA A 93 14.21 1.44 33.03
N LEU A 94 15.10 1.29 34.00
CA LEU A 94 16.24 2.21 34.19
C LEU A 94 17.26 2.10 33.03
N GLU A 95 17.57 0.88 32.59
CA GLU A 95 18.42 0.67 31.43
C GLU A 95 17.83 1.29 30.16
N GLU A 96 16.52 1.11 29.92
CA GLU A 96 15.83 1.65 28.76
C GLU A 96 15.81 3.19 28.77
N LEU A 97 15.54 3.80 29.95
CA LEU A 97 15.53 5.25 30.09
C LEU A 97 16.94 5.85 29.88
N ARG A 98 17.97 5.24 30.47
CA ARG A 98 19.36 5.67 30.29
C ARG A 98 19.82 5.58 28.82
N ALA A 99 19.33 4.60 28.09
CA ALA A 99 19.61 4.49 26.64
C ALA A 99 18.91 5.57 25.80
N ALA A 100 17.85 6.18 26.32
CA ALA A 100 17.03 7.18 25.62
C ALA A 100 17.35 8.63 26.01
N ILE A 101 17.88 8.86 27.21
CA ILE A 101 18.26 10.20 27.73
C ILE A 101 19.75 10.15 28.16
N ASP A 102 20.53 11.05 27.60
CA ASP A 102 21.90 11.29 28.00
C ASP A 102 21.97 12.58 28.84
N GLY A 103 21.92 12.43 30.19
CA GLY A 103 21.98 13.55 31.13
C GLY A 103 20.63 14.10 31.60
N PRO A 104 20.57 15.40 32.01
CA PRO A 104 19.36 16.04 32.51
C PRO A 104 18.27 16.09 31.44
N GLY A 105 17.02 15.77 31.82
CA GLY A 105 15.91 15.78 30.89
C GLY A 105 14.56 15.59 31.58
N ARG A 106 13.49 15.69 30.81
CA ARG A 106 12.13 15.48 31.31
C ARG A 106 11.60 14.17 30.79
N PHE A 107 10.96 13.39 31.65
CA PHE A 107 10.37 12.12 31.25
C PHE A 107 8.98 11.97 31.82
N ARG A 108 8.21 11.11 31.16
CA ARG A 108 6.92 10.60 31.63
C ARG A 108 7.01 9.08 31.72
N VAL A 109 6.28 8.49 32.66
CA VAL A 109 6.05 7.05 32.71
C VAL A 109 4.60 6.77 32.30
N SER A 110 4.42 5.93 31.30
CA SER A 110 3.10 5.47 30.82
C SER A 110 2.96 3.98 31.05
N VAL A 111 1.92 3.55 31.79
CA VAL A 111 1.70 2.13 32.11
C VAL A 111 0.39 1.64 31.54
N LYS A 112 0.44 0.57 30.74
CA LYS A 112 -0.72 -0.17 30.23
C LYS A 112 -0.77 -1.56 30.86
N ARG A 113 -1.71 -1.78 31.77
CA ARG A 113 -1.94 -3.07 32.42
C ARG A 113 -3.06 -3.84 31.73
N ALA A 114 -2.72 -4.68 30.74
CA ALA A 114 -3.65 -5.61 30.12
C ALA A 114 -3.90 -6.83 31.03
N ASN A 115 -2.86 -7.32 31.72
CA ASN A 115 -2.98 -8.38 32.71
C ASN A 115 -3.61 -7.83 34.02
N LYS A 116 -4.91 -8.04 34.17
CA LYS A 116 -5.66 -7.57 35.37
C LYS A 116 -5.31 -8.35 36.66
N LYS A 117 -4.63 -9.51 36.53
CA LYS A 117 -4.16 -10.30 37.67
C LYS A 117 -2.85 -9.78 38.27
N PHE A 118 -2.15 -8.92 37.58
CA PHE A 118 -0.94 -8.28 38.11
C PHE A 118 -1.32 -7.40 39.33
N PRO A 119 -0.64 -7.54 40.50
CA PRO A 119 -1.13 -6.99 41.76
C PRO A 119 -1.10 -5.44 41.81
N VAL A 120 -0.13 -4.81 41.15
CA VAL A 120 0.06 -3.35 41.15
C VAL A 120 -0.81 -2.69 40.11
N THR A 121 -1.54 -1.63 40.45
CA THR A 121 -2.33 -0.86 39.47
C THR A 121 -1.47 0.00 38.57
N SER A 122 -2.02 0.46 37.42
CA SER A 122 -1.24 1.31 36.51
C SER A 122 -0.76 2.62 37.15
N PRO A 123 -1.58 3.37 37.90
CA PRO A 123 -1.14 4.57 38.62
C PRO A 123 -0.03 4.29 39.66
N GLU A 124 -0.16 3.24 40.45
CA GLU A 124 0.85 2.84 41.44
C GLU A 124 2.17 2.47 40.76
N MET A 125 2.12 1.70 39.66
CA MET A 125 3.30 1.33 38.88
C MET A 125 3.97 2.56 38.30
N GLN A 126 3.22 3.54 37.77
CA GLN A 126 3.77 4.81 37.31
C GLN A 126 4.58 5.52 38.39
N GLN A 127 4.01 5.61 39.61
CA GLN A 127 4.67 6.26 40.76
C GLN A 127 5.96 5.51 41.17
N ILE A 128 5.87 4.18 41.28
CA ILE A 128 7.01 3.33 41.64
C ILE A 128 8.17 3.49 40.65
N ILE A 129 7.86 3.40 39.37
CA ILE A 129 8.88 3.51 38.33
C ILE A 129 9.43 4.94 38.26
N ALA A 130 8.59 5.97 38.31
CA ALA A 130 9.03 7.36 38.29
C ALA A 130 9.95 7.68 39.46
N ALA A 131 9.59 7.27 40.70
CA ALA A 131 10.42 7.45 41.89
C ALA A 131 11.78 6.74 41.75
N HIS A 132 11.78 5.51 41.19
CA HIS A 132 13.03 4.78 40.93
C HIS A 132 13.92 5.49 39.91
N MET A 133 13.35 6.05 38.82
CA MET A 133 14.10 6.81 37.81
C MET A 133 14.72 8.07 38.40
N LEU A 134 13.94 8.86 39.12
CA LEU A 134 14.39 10.09 39.78
C LEU A 134 15.54 9.86 40.78
N LYS A 135 15.51 8.73 41.51
CA LYS A 135 16.56 8.35 42.48
C LYS A 135 17.86 7.96 41.80
N ASN A 136 17.81 7.33 40.61
CA ASN A 136 18.93 6.67 39.99
C ASN A 136 19.56 7.45 38.80
N VAL A 137 18.90 8.52 38.32
CA VAL A 137 19.41 9.36 37.23
C VAL A 137 19.38 10.82 37.65
N PRO A 138 20.54 11.41 37.95
CA PRO A 138 20.66 12.81 38.39
C PRO A 138 20.15 13.78 37.30
N GLY A 139 19.45 14.83 37.71
CA GLY A 139 18.98 15.89 36.82
C GLY A 139 17.67 15.57 36.06
N LEU A 140 17.10 14.38 36.24
CA LEU A 140 15.79 14.06 35.67
C LEU A 140 14.67 14.84 36.37
N LYS A 141 13.62 15.18 35.58
CA LYS A 141 12.36 15.75 36.08
C LYS A 141 11.19 14.97 35.49
N ALA A 142 10.25 14.60 36.32
CA ALA A 142 9.00 14.00 35.86
C ALA A 142 8.06 15.12 35.40
N ASP A 143 7.59 15.03 34.13
CA ASP A 143 6.65 15.98 33.54
C ASP A 143 5.64 15.21 32.69
N LEU A 144 4.36 15.33 33.01
CA LEU A 144 3.30 14.58 32.33
C LEU A 144 2.91 15.18 30.96
N HIS A 145 3.25 16.45 30.75
CA HIS A 145 2.81 17.21 29.58
C HIS A 145 3.96 17.57 28.65
N ASN A 146 5.07 18.05 29.21
CA ASN A 146 6.25 18.51 28.46
C ASN A 146 7.44 17.59 28.73
N TYR A 147 7.42 16.40 28.17
CA TYR A 147 8.47 15.38 28.34
C TYR A 147 9.28 15.22 27.05
N ASP A 148 10.55 14.90 27.23
CA ASP A 148 11.48 14.59 26.14
C ASP A 148 11.41 13.09 25.80
N VAL A 149 11.13 12.25 26.82
CA VAL A 149 10.99 10.79 26.67
C VAL A 149 9.75 10.27 27.40
N ASP A 150 8.96 9.42 26.75
CA ASP A 150 7.88 8.63 27.34
C ASP A 150 8.35 7.19 27.58
N LEU A 151 8.58 6.82 28.85
CA LEU A 151 8.93 5.46 29.23
C LEU A 151 7.64 4.64 29.35
N LEU A 152 7.40 3.78 28.37
CA LEU A 152 6.19 2.97 28.32
C LEU A 152 6.44 1.56 28.88
N LEU A 153 5.51 1.11 29.73
CA LEU A 153 5.44 -0.25 30.23
C LEU A 153 4.10 -0.89 29.84
N GLU A 154 4.14 -1.99 29.09
CA GLU A 154 2.95 -2.81 28.82
C GLU A 154 3.03 -4.11 29.61
N ILE A 155 2.22 -4.23 30.68
CA ILE A 155 2.14 -5.43 31.51
C ILE A 155 1.11 -6.37 30.90
N ARG A 156 1.59 -7.49 30.35
CA ARG A 156 0.83 -8.48 29.58
C ARG A 156 0.70 -9.79 30.38
N THR A 157 0.14 -10.84 29.76
CA THR A 157 -0.02 -12.15 30.40
C THR A 157 1.27 -12.97 30.44
N ASP A 158 2.20 -12.66 29.55
CA ASP A 158 3.47 -13.39 29.31
C ASP A 158 4.73 -12.60 29.75
N GLY A 159 4.55 -11.42 30.35
CA GLY A 159 5.65 -10.57 30.82
C GLY A 159 5.34 -9.08 30.72
N THR A 160 6.37 -8.28 30.98
CA THR A 160 6.33 -6.82 30.89
C THR A 160 7.23 -6.35 29.76
N TYR A 161 6.67 -5.55 28.84
CA TYR A 161 7.39 -4.98 27.70
C TYR A 161 7.68 -3.51 27.98
N ILE A 162 8.93 -3.12 27.86
CA ILE A 162 9.43 -1.79 28.22
C ILE A 162 10.11 -1.17 27.00
N TYR A 163 9.74 0.06 26.67
CA TYR A 163 10.26 0.79 25.52
C TYR A 163 10.05 2.29 25.66
N THR A 164 10.87 3.07 24.94
CA THR A 164 10.80 4.54 24.91
C THR A 164 10.48 5.07 23.52
N ARG A 165 10.72 4.28 22.45
CA ARG A 165 10.56 4.70 21.07
C ARG A 165 9.32 4.08 20.45
N SER A 166 8.62 4.85 19.61
CA SER A 166 7.50 4.36 18.82
C SER A 166 7.57 4.95 17.41
N TYR A 167 7.61 4.08 16.43
CA TYR A 167 7.66 4.44 15.02
C TYR A 167 6.26 4.31 14.41
N PRO A 168 5.81 5.27 13.60
CA PRO A 168 4.52 5.18 12.91
C PRO A 168 4.59 4.12 11.82
N GLY A 169 3.49 3.37 11.61
CA GLY A 169 3.29 2.49 10.46
C GLY A 169 2.34 3.10 9.44
N LEU A 170 2.15 2.43 8.31
CA LEU A 170 1.31 2.87 7.19
C LEU A 170 -0.18 2.92 7.51
N ARG A 171 -0.62 2.24 8.59
CA ARG A 171 -2.04 2.07 8.93
C ARG A 171 -2.81 1.33 7.82
N GLY A 172 -4.13 1.55 7.72
CA GLY A 172 -4.97 0.89 6.73
C GLY A 172 -5.28 -0.57 7.07
N LEU A 173 -5.52 -1.38 6.04
CA LEU A 173 -5.85 -2.80 6.12
C LEU A 173 -4.78 -3.64 5.41
N PRO A 174 -4.54 -4.88 5.84
CA PRO A 174 -3.57 -5.76 5.17
C PRO A 174 -3.96 -6.02 3.72
N VAL A 175 -3.02 -5.89 2.79
CA VAL A 175 -3.27 -6.23 1.38
C VAL A 175 -3.76 -7.67 1.25
N GLY A 176 -4.78 -7.87 0.40
CA GLY A 176 -5.45 -9.15 0.23
C GLY A 176 -6.61 -9.41 1.20
N SER A 177 -6.97 -8.44 2.08
CA SER A 177 -8.12 -8.55 2.98
C SER A 177 -9.41 -7.99 2.41
N SER A 178 -9.38 -7.27 1.27
CA SER A 178 -10.54 -6.59 0.68
C SER A 178 -10.74 -6.91 -0.80
N GLY A 179 -10.39 -8.14 -1.21
CA GLY A 179 -10.54 -8.59 -2.59
C GLY A 179 -9.44 -8.09 -3.53
N ARG A 180 -9.72 -8.17 -4.83
CA ARG A 180 -8.79 -7.83 -5.93
C ARG A 180 -9.38 -6.74 -6.81
N GLY A 181 -8.51 -5.92 -7.41
CA GLY A 181 -8.90 -4.92 -8.38
C GLY A 181 -7.76 -4.58 -9.34
N VAL A 182 -8.10 -4.00 -10.47
CA VAL A 182 -7.11 -3.49 -11.43
C VAL A 182 -6.99 -1.98 -11.31
N VAL A 183 -5.77 -1.45 -11.41
CA VAL A 183 -5.53 -0.01 -11.55
C VAL A 183 -5.12 0.32 -12.98
N LEU A 184 -5.73 1.34 -13.58
CA LEU A 184 -5.25 1.89 -14.84
C LEU A 184 -3.96 2.67 -14.56
N LEU A 185 -2.82 2.03 -14.79
CA LEU A 185 -1.50 2.57 -14.46
C LEU A 185 -0.93 3.31 -15.67
N SER A 186 -0.76 4.60 -15.55
CA SER A 186 -0.05 5.46 -16.50
C SER A 186 1.35 5.82 -15.99
N GLY A 187 2.17 6.44 -16.82
CA GLY A 187 3.45 7.02 -16.40
C GLY A 187 3.34 8.30 -15.56
N GLY A 188 2.11 8.80 -15.33
CA GLY A 188 1.85 10.01 -14.55
C GLY A 188 1.88 9.81 -13.03
N ILE A 189 1.75 10.92 -12.29
CA ILE A 189 1.86 10.97 -10.82
C ILE A 189 0.67 10.31 -10.13
N ASP A 190 -0.55 10.45 -10.69
CA ASP A 190 -1.80 10.20 -9.98
C ASP A 190 -2.14 8.70 -9.90
N SER A 191 -1.87 7.93 -10.96
CA SER A 191 -2.25 6.51 -11.03
C SER A 191 -1.49 5.60 -10.06
N PRO A 192 -0.18 5.75 -9.81
CA PRO A 192 0.52 4.99 -8.78
C PRO A 192 -0.01 5.30 -7.37
N VAL A 193 -0.34 6.57 -7.10
CA VAL A 193 -0.95 7.00 -5.83
C VAL A 193 -2.33 6.36 -5.65
N ALA A 194 -3.15 6.33 -6.69
CA ALA A 194 -4.46 5.65 -6.65
C ALA A 194 -4.32 4.14 -6.35
N GLY A 195 -3.36 3.47 -7.00
CA GLY A 195 -3.06 2.07 -6.73
C GLY A 195 -2.59 1.82 -5.30
N TRP A 196 -1.72 2.66 -4.78
CA TRP A 196 -1.26 2.58 -3.40
C TRP A 196 -2.39 2.82 -2.39
N LEU A 197 -3.28 3.79 -2.65
CA LEU A 197 -4.46 4.04 -1.81
C LEU A 197 -5.43 2.85 -1.82
N ALA A 198 -5.59 2.16 -2.95
CA ALA A 198 -6.35 0.92 -3.04
C ALA A 198 -5.71 -0.19 -2.18
N MET A 199 -4.39 -0.39 -2.27
CA MET A 199 -3.64 -1.32 -1.42
C MET A 199 -3.79 -1.00 0.07
N LYS A 200 -3.77 0.29 0.45
CA LYS A 200 -4.00 0.76 1.82
C LYS A 200 -5.38 0.37 2.37
N ARG A 201 -6.36 0.16 1.49
CA ARG A 201 -7.69 -0.37 1.86
C ARG A 201 -7.78 -1.90 1.80
N GLY A 202 -6.64 -2.59 1.69
CA GLY A 202 -6.54 -4.04 1.72
C GLY A 202 -6.78 -4.72 0.37
N VAL A 203 -6.87 -3.98 -0.74
CA VAL A 203 -7.06 -4.53 -2.08
C VAL A 203 -5.75 -5.11 -2.61
N THR A 204 -5.81 -6.32 -3.17
CA THR A 204 -4.73 -6.81 -4.04
C THR A 204 -4.87 -6.14 -5.40
N VAL A 205 -3.86 -5.40 -5.83
CA VAL A 205 -3.90 -4.60 -7.05
C VAL A 205 -3.08 -5.27 -8.16
N GLU A 206 -3.70 -5.43 -9.34
CA GLU A 206 -3.01 -5.66 -10.61
C GLU A 206 -3.06 -4.37 -11.43
N ALA A 207 -2.07 -4.11 -12.28
CA ALA A 207 -2.00 -2.90 -13.11
C ALA A 207 -2.35 -3.22 -14.55
N VAL A 208 -3.11 -2.34 -15.20
CA VAL A 208 -3.37 -2.35 -16.65
C VAL A 208 -2.74 -1.11 -17.23
N HIS A 209 -1.80 -1.27 -18.15
CA HIS A 209 -1.15 -0.18 -18.89
C HIS A 209 -1.38 -0.34 -20.38
N PHE A 210 -1.76 0.75 -21.04
CA PHE A 210 -1.96 0.83 -22.48
C PHE A 210 -0.71 1.44 -23.12
N HIS A 211 -0.15 0.77 -24.10
CA HIS A 211 1.01 1.27 -24.85
C HIS A 211 0.73 1.33 -26.35
N SER A 212 1.38 2.26 -27.03
CA SER A 212 1.13 2.54 -28.45
C SER A 212 2.44 2.55 -29.25
N TYR A 213 3.17 1.44 -29.21
CA TYR A 213 4.36 1.30 -30.06
C TYR A 213 3.97 1.33 -31.55
N PRO A 214 4.71 2.03 -32.47
CA PRO A 214 5.97 2.75 -32.20
C PRO A 214 5.80 4.21 -31.72
N TYR A 215 4.59 4.70 -31.51
CA TYR A 215 4.35 6.10 -31.13
C TYR A 215 4.78 6.42 -29.69
N THR A 216 4.72 5.43 -28.78
CA THR A 216 5.33 5.53 -27.45
C THR A 216 6.66 4.79 -27.43
N SER A 217 7.63 5.34 -26.70
CA SER A 217 8.98 4.77 -26.63
C SER A 217 9.07 3.57 -25.67
N GLU A 218 10.13 2.76 -25.80
CA GLU A 218 10.43 1.68 -24.84
C GLU A 218 10.70 2.26 -23.44
N GLN A 219 11.29 3.45 -23.34
CA GLN A 219 11.51 4.14 -22.09
C GLN A 219 10.20 4.50 -21.36
N ALA A 220 9.11 4.76 -22.09
CA ALA A 220 7.79 4.95 -21.51
C ALA A 220 7.28 3.66 -20.85
N LYS A 221 7.50 2.50 -21.47
CA LYS A 221 7.21 1.17 -20.93
C LYS A 221 8.03 0.90 -19.66
N GLU A 222 9.34 1.11 -19.71
CA GLU A 222 10.25 0.94 -18.58
C GLU A 222 9.86 1.83 -17.40
N LYS A 223 9.48 3.08 -17.64
CA LYS A 223 8.97 4.01 -16.63
C LYS A 223 7.78 3.43 -15.87
N VAL A 224 6.81 2.87 -16.56
CA VAL A 224 5.61 2.29 -15.94
C VAL A 224 5.95 1.01 -15.17
N LEU A 225 6.84 0.17 -15.67
CA LEU A 225 7.32 -1.00 -14.97
C LEU A 225 8.06 -0.63 -13.68
N GLU A 226 8.86 0.44 -13.69
CA GLU A 226 9.53 0.95 -12.49
C GLU A 226 8.50 1.48 -11.46
N LEU A 227 7.45 2.18 -11.90
CA LEU A 227 6.35 2.60 -11.03
C LEU A 227 5.63 1.40 -10.38
N ALA A 228 5.34 0.36 -11.18
CA ALA A 228 4.76 -0.88 -10.67
C ALA A 228 5.69 -1.60 -9.68
N LYS A 229 7.01 -1.58 -9.91
CA LYS A 229 8.02 -2.12 -8.99
C LYS A 229 8.01 -1.39 -7.64
N ARG A 230 7.90 -0.05 -7.66
CA ARG A 230 7.78 0.75 -6.42
C ARG A 230 6.49 0.44 -5.66
N MET A 231 5.38 0.29 -6.37
CA MET A 231 4.12 -0.17 -5.76
C MET A 231 4.26 -1.58 -5.16
N ALA A 232 4.99 -2.48 -5.81
CA ALA A 232 5.20 -3.85 -5.36
C ALA A 232 5.97 -3.95 -4.02
N LYS A 233 6.69 -2.91 -3.60
CA LYS A 233 7.29 -2.85 -2.24
C LYS A 233 6.25 -3.05 -1.13
N HIS A 234 4.98 -2.67 -1.38
CA HIS A 234 3.89 -2.75 -0.39
C HIS A 234 3.03 -4.01 -0.49
N SER A 235 3.25 -4.86 -1.50
CA SER A 235 2.44 -6.06 -1.76
C SER A 235 3.28 -7.26 -2.22
N ASN A 236 4.60 -7.18 -2.10
CA ASN A 236 5.62 -8.11 -2.60
C ASN A 236 5.67 -8.22 -4.13
N ARG A 237 4.55 -8.18 -4.82
CA ARG A 237 4.47 -8.20 -6.29
C ARG A 237 3.26 -7.41 -6.80
N VAL A 238 3.41 -6.87 -8.01
CA VAL A 238 2.32 -6.31 -8.82
C VAL A 238 2.38 -6.98 -10.20
N VAL A 239 1.25 -7.49 -10.67
CA VAL A 239 1.10 -7.98 -12.04
C VAL A 239 0.74 -6.81 -12.92
N VAL A 240 1.47 -6.60 -14.01
CA VAL A 240 1.23 -5.56 -15.00
C VAL A 240 0.76 -6.21 -16.30
N HIS A 241 -0.41 -5.81 -16.76
CA HIS A 241 -0.99 -6.16 -18.05
C HIS A 241 -0.66 -5.06 -19.06
N MET A 242 0.27 -5.33 -19.97
CA MET A 242 0.71 -4.42 -21.02
C MET A 242 -0.17 -4.61 -22.25
N VAL A 243 -1.12 -3.71 -22.46
CA VAL A 243 -2.13 -3.80 -23.51
C VAL A 243 -1.68 -3.06 -24.75
N PRO A 244 -1.54 -3.71 -25.93
CA PRO A 244 -1.26 -3.02 -27.20
C PRO A 244 -2.49 -2.21 -27.62
N PHE A 245 -2.30 -0.90 -27.81
CA PHE A 245 -3.40 0.02 -28.03
C PHE A 245 -3.31 0.81 -29.35
N THR A 246 -2.21 0.65 -30.10
CA THR A 246 -1.91 1.38 -31.34
C THR A 246 -3.03 1.26 -32.37
N LYS A 247 -3.43 0.04 -32.72
CA LYS A 247 -4.49 -0.22 -33.70
C LYS A 247 -5.79 0.48 -33.34
N ILE A 248 -6.19 0.43 -32.07
CA ILE A 248 -7.40 1.11 -31.59
C ILE A 248 -7.30 2.62 -31.75
N GLN A 249 -6.14 3.20 -31.45
CA GLN A 249 -5.92 4.65 -31.63
C GLN A 249 -5.96 5.07 -33.08
N GLU A 250 -5.38 4.28 -34.00
CA GLU A 250 -5.41 4.53 -35.43
C GLU A 250 -6.83 4.46 -35.98
N GLU A 251 -7.63 3.47 -35.57
CA GLU A 251 -9.04 3.35 -35.95
C GLU A 251 -9.86 4.55 -35.42
N ILE A 252 -9.67 4.94 -34.14
CA ILE A 252 -10.31 6.14 -33.57
C ILE A 252 -9.91 7.39 -34.37
N ALA A 253 -8.63 7.55 -34.70
CA ALA A 253 -8.13 8.70 -35.43
C ALA A 253 -8.69 8.79 -36.84
N HIS A 254 -8.96 7.64 -37.48
CA HIS A 254 -9.48 7.55 -38.84
C HIS A 254 -11.00 7.76 -38.94
N TYR A 255 -11.77 7.15 -38.02
CA TYR A 255 -13.23 7.10 -38.15
C TYR A 255 -13.98 8.05 -37.21
N CYS A 256 -13.39 8.45 -36.08
CA CYS A 256 -14.08 9.29 -35.13
C CYS A 256 -13.74 10.78 -35.27
N HIS A 257 -14.68 11.62 -34.90
CA HIS A 257 -14.47 13.07 -34.85
C HIS A 257 -13.29 13.40 -33.93
N ASP A 258 -12.44 14.35 -34.36
CA ASP A 258 -11.19 14.74 -33.68
C ASP A 258 -11.42 15.06 -32.19
N ASN A 259 -12.40 15.92 -31.89
CA ASN A 259 -12.70 16.32 -30.52
C ASN A 259 -13.30 15.21 -29.63
N MET A 260 -13.77 14.10 -30.21
CA MET A 260 -14.33 12.94 -29.50
C MET A 260 -13.31 11.83 -29.23
N ARG A 261 -12.09 11.93 -29.79
CA ARG A 261 -11.06 10.87 -29.66
C ARG A 261 -10.77 10.51 -28.20
N ILE A 262 -10.58 11.49 -27.33
CA ILE A 262 -10.26 11.22 -25.91
C ILE A 262 -11.39 10.51 -25.17
N PRO A 263 -12.67 10.96 -25.21
CA PRO A 263 -13.76 10.21 -24.61
C PRO A 263 -13.86 8.77 -25.13
N ILE A 264 -13.81 8.57 -26.45
CA ILE A 264 -13.93 7.23 -27.05
C ILE A 264 -12.76 6.32 -26.62
N MET A 265 -11.53 6.82 -26.72
CA MET A 265 -10.34 6.10 -26.29
C MET A 265 -10.48 5.63 -24.84
N ARG A 266 -10.87 6.50 -23.93
CA ARG A 266 -11.04 6.17 -22.50
C ARG A 266 -12.19 5.18 -22.24
N ARG A 267 -13.27 5.25 -23.00
CA ARG A 267 -14.37 4.28 -22.93
C ARG A 267 -13.90 2.89 -23.34
N ILE A 268 -13.10 2.79 -24.42
CA ILE A 268 -12.52 1.51 -24.87
C ILE A 268 -11.53 0.97 -23.85
N MET A 269 -10.65 1.83 -23.28
CA MET A 269 -9.73 1.44 -22.21
C MET A 269 -10.47 0.84 -21.00
N VAL A 270 -11.61 1.43 -20.61
CA VAL A 270 -12.43 0.90 -19.52
C VAL A 270 -12.98 -0.49 -19.85
N ARG A 271 -13.51 -0.71 -21.07
CA ARG A 271 -14.01 -2.02 -21.50
C ARG A 271 -12.92 -3.10 -21.48
N ILE A 272 -11.73 -2.79 -22.01
CA ILE A 272 -10.59 -3.71 -22.00
C ILE A 272 -10.15 -4.01 -20.56
N ALA A 273 -10.04 -2.98 -19.73
CA ALA A 273 -9.67 -3.15 -18.33
C ALA A 273 -10.69 -3.99 -17.55
N GLU A 274 -12.00 -3.83 -17.85
CA GLU A 274 -13.06 -4.64 -17.25
C GLU A 274 -12.95 -6.10 -17.66
N GLU A 275 -12.65 -6.38 -18.94
CA GLU A 275 -12.47 -7.76 -19.42
C GLU A 275 -11.23 -8.42 -18.78
N ILE A 276 -10.10 -7.71 -18.70
CA ILE A 276 -8.93 -8.18 -17.97
C ILE A 276 -9.28 -8.41 -16.50
N ALA A 277 -10.01 -7.47 -15.87
CA ALA A 277 -10.41 -7.60 -14.48
C ALA A 277 -11.26 -8.85 -14.22
N ARG A 278 -12.22 -9.15 -15.09
CA ARG A 278 -13.05 -10.36 -15.02
C ARG A 278 -12.20 -11.63 -15.13
N ASN A 279 -11.29 -11.68 -16.09
CA ASN A 279 -10.38 -12.82 -16.30
C ASN A 279 -9.40 -13.02 -15.13
N ARG A 280 -9.30 -12.06 -14.21
CA ARG A 280 -8.41 -12.06 -13.05
C ARG A 280 -9.16 -12.06 -11.71
N ASP A 281 -10.48 -12.32 -11.70
CA ASP A 281 -11.34 -12.28 -10.50
C ASP A 281 -11.22 -10.96 -9.73
N CYS A 282 -11.01 -9.87 -10.45
CA CYS A 282 -11.01 -8.52 -9.89
C CYS A 282 -12.42 -7.95 -9.88
N LEU A 283 -12.79 -7.24 -8.81
CA LEU A 283 -14.16 -6.76 -8.57
C LEU A 283 -14.32 -5.26 -8.81
N ALA A 284 -13.25 -4.55 -9.10
CA ALA A 284 -13.27 -3.10 -9.34
C ALA A 284 -12.11 -2.66 -10.21
N ILE A 285 -12.31 -1.53 -10.90
CA ILE A 285 -11.28 -0.77 -11.60
C ILE A 285 -10.93 0.44 -10.74
N PHE A 286 -9.65 0.75 -10.60
CA PHE A 286 -9.13 1.95 -9.94
C PHE A 286 -8.51 2.86 -10.97
N THR A 287 -8.75 4.17 -10.85
CA THR A 287 -8.11 5.19 -11.71
C THR A 287 -7.53 6.32 -10.88
N GLY A 288 -6.52 6.99 -11.44
CA GLY A 288 -5.94 8.22 -10.87
C GLY A 288 -6.72 9.48 -11.23
N ASP A 289 -7.96 9.38 -11.71
CA ASP A 289 -8.75 10.54 -12.09
C ASP A 289 -8.94 11.50 -10.91
N ASN A 290 -8.79 12.79 -11.22
CA ASN A 290 -9.04 13.90 -10.31
C ASN A 290 -10.02 14.87 -10.97
N LEU A 291 -11.05 15.31 -10.25
CA LEU A 291 -12.10 16.14 -10.81
C LEU A 291 -11.58 17.53 -11.19
N GLY A 292 -11.74 17.89 -12.46
CA GLY A 292 -11.40 19.22 -12.96
C GLY A 292 -9.91 19.46 -13.25
N GLN A 293 -9.04 18.43 -13.11
CA GLN A 293 -7.59 18.61 -13.35
C GLN A 293 -7.25 18.76 -14.82
N VAL A 294 -7.89 17.98 -15.70
CA VAL A 294 -7.73 18.04 -17.16
C VAL A 294 -9.06 17.93 -17.89
N ALA A 295 -9.06 18.19 -19.20
CA ALA A 295 -10.27 18.21 -20.04
C ALA A 295 -11.11 16.93 -20.00
N SER A 296 -10.49 15.76 -19.82
CA SER A 296 -11.17 14.47 -19.71
C SER A 296 -11.66 14.14 -18.29
N GLN A 297 -11.45 15.02 -17.31
CA GLN A 297 -11.78 14.83 -15.91
C GLN A 297 -12.87 15.80 -15.43
N THR A 298 -13.70 16.31 -16.34
CA THR A 298 -14.94 17.00 -16.00
C THR A 298 -15.99 15.99 -15.54
N MET A 299 -17.03 16.46 -14.83
CA MET A 299 -18.13 15.60 -14.37
C MET A 299 -18.80 14.89 -15.55
N GLU A 300 -19.05 15.61 -16.66
CA GLU A 300 -19.68 15.07 -17.87
C GLU A 300 -18.78 14.03 -18.55
N SER A 301 -17.46 14.28 -18.63
CA SER A 301 -16.50 13.31 -19.17
C SER A 301 -16.44 12.05 -18.32
N ILE A 302 -16.35 12.20 -17.00
CA ILE A 302 -16.34 11.07 -16.06
C ILE A 302 -17.66 10.27 -16.19
N TYR A 303 -18.80 10.93 -16.29
CA TYR A 303 -20.09 10.27 -16.48
C TYR A 303 -20.16 9.48 -17.79
N ALA A 304 -19.77 10.11 -18.91
CA ALA A 304 -19.78 9.46 -20.23
C ALA A 304 -18.79 8.27 -20.30
N ILE A 305 -17.62 8.38 -19.70
CA ILE A 305 -16.64 7.30 -19.62
C ILE A 305 -17.14 6.16 -18.70
N ASN A 306 -17.71 6.50 -17.56
CA ASN A 306 -18.20 5.51 -16.59
C ASN A 306 -19.38 4.69 -17.11
N ASN A 307 -20.18 5.25 -18.03
CA ASN A 307 -21.39 4.62 -18.56
C ASN A 307 -21.15 3.26 -19.23
N VAL A 308 -19.92 2.98 -19.73
CA VAL A 308 -19.58 1.69 -20.34
C VAL A 308 -19.20 0.59 -19.36
N ALA A 309 -18.91 0.95 -18.11
CA ALA A 309 -18.50 0.00 -17.10
C ALA A 309 -19.70 -0.69 -16.44
N THR A 310 -19.58 -1.99 -16.24
CA THR A 310 -20.58 -2.78 -15.49
C THR A 310 -20.07 -3.15 -14.08
N MET A 311 -18.79 -2.88 -13.81
CA MET A 311 -18.18 -3.00 -12.46
C MET A 311 -17.85 -1.63 -11.88
N PRO A 312 -17.67 -1.50 -10.55
CA PRO A 312 -17.34 -0.24 -9.91
C PRO A 312 -16.02 0.34 -10.43
N ILE A 313 -16.01 1.62 -10.81
CA ILE A 313 -14.79 2.40 -11.04
C ILE A 313 -14.57 3.28 -9.81
N LEU A 314 -13.52 2.98 -9.06
CA LEU A 314 -13.13 3.67 -7.84
C LEU A 314 -12.01 4.68 -8.12
N ARG A 315 -12.16 5.89 -7.61
CA ARG A 315 -11.26 7.02 -7.88
C ARG A 315 -10.70 7.58 -6.58
N PRO A 316 -9.65 6.99 -6.01
CA PRO A 316 -9.13 7.40 -4.70
C PRO A 316 -8.66 8.85 -4.64
N CYS A 317 -8.24 9.42 -5.77
CA CYS A 317 -7.70 10.79 -5.86
C CYS A 317 -8.74 11.83 -6.27
N ILE A 318 -10.03 11.49 -6.44
CA ILE A 318 -11.04 12.32 -7.12
C ILE A 318 -11.21 13.74 -6.54
N THR A 319 -11.04 13.90 -5.23
CA THR A 319 -11.21 15.18 -4.51
C THR A 319 -9.91 15.74 -3.94
N MET A 320 -8.78 15.13 -4.24
CA MET A 320 -7.49 15.56 -3.69
C MET A 320 -6.91 16.73 -4.49
N GLU A 321 -6.28 17.67 -3.81
CA GLU A 321 -5.49 18.70 -4.48
C GLU A 321 -4.20 18.10 -5.08
N LYS A 322 -3.70 18.71 -6.14
CA LYS A 322 -2.49 18.21 -6.82
C LYS A 322 -1.30 18.10 -5.87
N GLU A 323 -1.15 19.03 -4.95
CA GLU A 323 -0.08 19.02 -3.95
C GLU A 323 -0.20 17.85 -2.96
N GLU A 324 -1.41 17.42 -2.61
CA GLU A 324 -1.63 16.26 -1.74
C GLU A 324 -1.20 14.98 -2.45
N ILE A 325 -1.52 14.86 -3.75
CA ILE A 325 -1.11 13.72 -4.58
C ILE A 325 0.41 13.69 -4.74
N ILE A 326 1.04 14.85 -4.99
CA ILE A 326 2.50 14.97 -5.09
C ILE A 326 3.19 14.54 -3.78
N ARG A 327 2.69 15.00 -2.63
CA ARG A 327 3.23 14.58 -1.31
C ARG A 327 3.14 13.07 -1.10
N LEU A 328 2.03 12.45 -1.50
CA LEU A 328 1.90 11.00 -1.44
C LEU A 328 2.85 10.30 -2.42
N ALA A 329 2.97 10.81 -3.66
CA ALA A 329 3.89 10.25 -4.65
C ALA A 329 5.36 10.31 -4.18
N GLN A 330 5.76 11.38 -3.50
CA GLN A 330 7.06 11.50 -2.85
C GLN A 330 7.22 10.50 -1.69
N GLN A 331 6.20 10.37 -0.84
CA GLN A 331 6.21 9.43 0.27
C GLN A 331 6.36 7.96 -0.17
N ILE A 332 5.78 7.61 -1.31
CA ILE A 332 5.83 6.24 -1.87
C ILE A 332 6.94 6.05 -2.92
N ASP A 333 7.81 7.03 -3.05
CA ASP A 333 8.99 6.99 -3.93
C ASP A 333 8.64 6.83 -5.43
N THR A 334 7.45 7.31 -5.87
CA THR A 334 7.04 7.25 -7.28
C THR A 334 7.20 8.58 -8.02
N TYR A 335 7.37 9.70 -7.30
CA TYR A 335 7.36 11.03 -7.88
C TYR A 335 8.46 11.24 -8.94
N GLU A 336 9.72 10.96 -8.59
CA GLU A 336 10.86 11.19 -9.49
C GLU A 336 10.76 10.37 -10.78
N THR A 337 10.25 9.13 -10.69
CA THR A 337 9.99 8.32 -11.88
C THR A 337 8.83 8.89 -12.69
N SER A 338 7.76 9.36 -12.03
CA SER A 338 6.56 9.87 -12.71
C SER A 338 6.82 11.14 -13.52
N ILE A 339 7.78 11.98 -13.14
CA ILE A 339 8.10 13.23 -13.84
C ILE A 339 9.11 13.06 -14.98
N LEU A 340 9.62 11.85 -15.23
CA LEU A 340 10.48 11.60 -16.40
C LEU A 340 9.75 11.95 -17.70
N PRO A 341 10.42 12.56 -18.70
CA PRO A 341 9.81 13.15 -19.87
C PRO A 341 9.46 12.11 -20.97
N TYR A 342 8.85 11.00 -20.57
CA TYR A 342 8.38 9.96 -21.49
C TYR A 342 6.85 10.00 -21.57
N GLU A 343 6.34 10.09 -22.79
CA GLU A 343 4.92 10.30 -23.05
C GLU A 343 4.09 9.03 -22.91
N ASP A 344 2.89 9.17 -22.36
CA ASP A 344 1.88 8.10 -22.30
C ASP A 344 1.12 7.98 -23.63
N CYS A 345 0.48 6.84 -23.87
CA CYS A 345 -0.34 6.59 -25.05
C CYS A 345 -1.42 7.65 -25.26
N CYS A 346 -1.96 8.23 -24.19
CA CYS A 346 -3.04 9.23 -24.26
C CYS A 346 -2.61 10.56 -24.91
N THR A 347 -1.31 10.81 -25.08
CA THR A 347 -0.78 12.07 -25.66
C THR A 347 -0.53 11.96 -27.16
N VAL A 348 -0.54 10.76 -27.74
CA VAL A 348 -0.12 10.51 -29.13
C VAL A 348 -1.08 11.13 -30.16
N PHE A 349 -2.38 11.04 -29.94
CA PHE A 349 -3.40 11.53 -30.90
C PHE A 349 -4.31 12.59 -30.25
N VAL A 350 -3.71 13.52 -29.50
CA VAL A 350 -4.46 14.56 -28.76
C VAL A 350 -5.06 15.56 -29.76
N PRO A 351 -6.39 15.79 -29.71
CA PRO A 351 -7.04 16.81 -30.50
C PRO A 351 -6.64 18.23 -30.01
N LYS A 352 -6.65 19.20 -30.93
CA LYS A 352 -6.41 20.63 -30.58
C LYS A 352 -7.43 21.15 -29.58
N GLU A 353 -8.69 20.73 -29.73
CA GLU A 353 -9.82 21.13 -28.86
C GLU A 353 -10.58 19.90 -28.36
N PRO A 354 -10.16 19.25 -27.27
CA PRO A 354 -10.84 18.10 -26.74
C PRO A 354 -12.22 18.44 -26.19
N LYS A 355 -13.20 17.55 -26.40
CA LYS A 355 -14.56 17.71 -25.88
C LYS A 355 -14.56 17.57 -24.36
N THR A 356 -14.85 18.66 -23.65
CA THR A 356 -14.89 18.67 -22.17
C THR A 356 -16.25 18.22 -21.61
N ARG A 357 -17.32 18.27 -22.44
CA ARG A 357 -18.69 17.88 -22.04
C ARG A 357 -19.29 16.90 -23.07
N PRO A 358 -18.73 15.70 -23.20
CA PRO A 358 -19.27 14.68 -24.10
C PRO A 358 -20.60 14.15 -23.56
N LYS A 359 -21.57 13.98 -24.45
CA LYS A 359 -22.81 13.27 -24.13
C LYS A 359 -22.65 11.78 -24.45
N VAL A 360 -23.32 10.92 -23.69
CA VAL A 360 -23.25 9.46 -23.86
C VAL A 360 -23.71 9.07 -25.28
N ASP A 361 -24.86 9.57 -25.74
CA ASP A 361 -25.39 9.31 -27.07
C ASP A 361 -24.45 9.73 -28.21
N ALA A 362 -23.71 10.82 -28.00
CA ALA A 362 -22.70 11.27 -28.96
C ALA A 362 -21.48 10.34 -28.98
N CYS A 363 -21.08 9.81 -27.81
CA CYS A 363 -20.01 8.81 -27.75
C CYS A 363 -20.43 7.51 -28.44
N GLU A 364 -21.64 7.04 -28.19
CA GLU A 364 -22.18 5.80 -28.78
C GLU A 364 -22.24 5.89 -30.30
N LYS A 365 -22.69 7.01 -30.88
CA LYS A 365 -22.66 7.24 -32.33
C LYS A 365 -21.26 7.22 -32.94
N GLU A 366 -20.26 7.70 -32.22
CA GLU A 366 -18.86 7.61 -32.67
C GLU A 366 -18.36 6.16 -32.58
N GLU A 367 -18.74 5.44 -31.53
CA GLU A 367 -18.38 4.03 -31.32
C GLU A 367 -19.01 3.09 -32.35
N GLU A 368 -20.22 3.39 -32.89
CA GLU A 368 -20.87 2.63 -33.97
C GLU A 368 -20.04 2.55 -35.25
N LYS A 369 -19.09 3.45 -35.45
CA LYS A 369 -18.19 3.49 -36.61
C LYS A 369 -17.02 2.49 -36.50
N LEU A 370 -16.83 1.88 -35.34
CA LEU A 370 -15.72 1.00 -34.98
C LEU A 370 -16.19 -0.43 -34.77
N ASP A 371 -15.41 -1.41 -35.20
CA ASP A 371 -15.60 -2.82 -34.82
C ASP A 371 -15.05 -3.06 -33.40
N LEU A 372 -15.75 -2.51 -32.39
CA LEU A 372 -15.31 -2.60 -30.99
C LEU A 372 -15.13 -4.04 -30.49
N PRO A 373 -16.03 -5.01 -30.80
CA PRO A 373 -15.83 -6.38 -30.32
C PRO A 373 -14.50 -6.98 -30.79
N SER A 374 -14.17 -6.83 -32.06
CA SER A 374 -12.94 -7.34 -32.65
C SER A 374 -11.72 -6.63 -32.08
N LEU A 375 -11.75 -5.29 -31.97
CA LEU A 375 -10.66 -4.48 -31.47
C LEU A 375 -10.34 -4.78 -29.99
N ILE A 376 -11.37 -4.95 -29.17
CA ILE A 376 -11.21 -5.28 -27.74
C ILE A 376 -10.67 -6.71 -27.58
N ALA A 377 -11.25 -7.68 -28.29
CA ALA A 377 -10.80 -9.06 -28.23
C ALA A 377 -9.33 -9.21 -28.68
N ASP A 378 -8.93 -8.51 -29.75
CA ASP A 378 -7.55 -8.49 -30.25
C ASP A 378 -6.60 -7.89 -29.20
N ALA A 379 -6.94 -6.75 -28.60
CA ALA A 379 -6.13 -6.11 -27.58
C ALA A 379 -5.95 -6.97 -26.31
N VAL A 380 -7.04 -7.62 -25.85
CA VAL A 380 -7.00 -8.52 -24.69
C VAL A 380 -6.15 -9.77 -24.99
N ALA A 381 -6.34 -10.39 -26.16
CA ALA A 381 -5.61 -11.59 -26.55
C ALA A 381 -4.09 -11.35 -26.69
N ASN A 382 -3.68 -10.15 -27.12
CA ASN A 382 -2.28 -9.77 -27.29
C ASN A 382 -1.69 -9.04 -26.07
N THR A 383 -2.37 -9.04 -24.93
CA THR A 383 -1.88 -8.42 -23.70
C THR A 383 -0.72 -9.23 -23.11
N GLU A 384 0.44 -8.59 -22.97
CA GLU A 384 1.61 -9.15 -22.29
C GLU A 384 1.44 -9.03 -20.77
N ARG A 385 1.76 -10.09 -20.04
CA ARG A 385 1.68 -10.12 -18.57
C ARG A 385 3.07 -10.13 -17.96
N ILE A 386 3.41 -9.11 -17.17
CA ILE A 386 4.71 -8.94 -16.52
C ILE A 386 4.51 -8.89 -15.00
N ILE A 387 5.33 -9.63 -14.25
CA ILE A 387 5.28 -9.62 -12.78
C ILE A 387 6.43 -8.77 -12.26
N MET A 388 6.09 -7.67 -11.59
CA MET A 388 7.05 -6.80 -10.93
C MET A 388 7.14 -7.16 -9.44
N TYR A 389 8.37 -7.34 -8.95
CA TYR A 389 8.66 -7.59 -7.54
C TYR A 389 9.23 -6.33 -6.89
N GLY A 390 8.93 -6.10 -5.60
CA GLY A 390 9.41 -4.93 -4.85
C GLY A 390 10.94 -4.92 -4.65
N LYS A 391 11.59 -6.10 -4.67
CA LYS A 391 13.04 -6.26 -4.74
C LYS A 391 13.45 -6.91 -6.06
N ASP A 392 14.69 -6.64 -6.48
CA ASP A 392 15.30 -7.29 -7.63
C ASP A 392 15.45 -8.80 -7.35
N LYS A 393 14.47 -9.58 -7.82
CA LYS A 393 14.65 -11.01 -7.99
C LYS A 393 15.18 -11.22 -9.40
N PRO A 394 16.14 -12.15 -9.61
CA PRO A 394 16.56 -12.49 -10.95
C PRO A 394 15.32 -12.87 -11.77
N GLU A 395 15.14 -12.24 -12.93
CA GLU A 395 14.02 -12.47 -13.83
C GLU A 395 13.93 -13.96 -14.15
N ARG A 396 12.99 -14.69 -13.60
CA ARG A 396 12.55 -15.96 -14.12
C ARG A 396 11.51 -15.68 -15.20
N LYS A 397 11.92 -15.64 -16.46
CA LYS A 397 11.00 -15.79 -17.60
C LYS A 397 10.36 -17.17 -17.49
N ARG A 398 9.12 -17.23 -17.00
CA ARG A 398 8.32 -18.46 -17.03
C ARG A 398 7.53 -18.46 -18.34
N SER A 399 7.56 -19.59 -19.06
CA SER A 399 6.68 -19.84 -20.21
C SER A 399 5.21 -19.82 -19.76
N ALA A 400 4.29 -19.53 -20.68
CA ALA A 400 2.85 -19.50 -20.40
C ALA A 400 2.34 -20.81 -19.74
N ASP A 401 2.93 -21.95 -20.08
CA ASP A 401 2.54 -23.28 -19.57
C ASP A 401 2.94 -23.49 -18.08
N GLU A 402 4.05 -22.92 -17.62
CA GLU A 402 4.45 -22.99 -16.19
C GLU A 402 3.59 -22.10 -15.27
N LEU A 403 2.92 -21.10 -15.83
CA LEU A 403 2.02 -20.19 -15.10
C LEU A 403 0.68 -20.86 -14.75
N ILE A 404 0.18 -21.75 -15.59
CA ILE A 404 -1.08 -22.49 -15.39
C ILE A 404 -0.93 -23.51 -14.25
N LEU A 405 0.19 -24.23 -14.18
CA LEU A 405 0.44 -25.27 -13.17
C LEU A 405 0.69 -24.72 -11.75
N SER A 406 1.19 -23.47 -11.60
CA SER A 406 1.43 -22.88 -10.28
C SER A 406 0.19 -22.22 -9.64
N GLU A 407 -0.86 -21.96 -10.40
CA GLU A 407 -2.12 -21.41 -9.90
C GLU A 407 -3.05 -22.52 -9.35
N THR A 408 -2.91 -23.75 -9.82
CA THR A 408 -3.70 -24.90 -9.34
C THR A 408 -3.29 -25.38 -7.95
N VAL A 409 -2.03 -25.13 -7.54
CA VAL A 409 -1.51 -25.57 -6.22
C VAL A 409 -1.91 -24.61 -5.08
N LEU A 410 -2.34 -23.39 -5.38
CA LEU A 410 -2.75 -22.41 -4.36
C LEU A 410 -4.26 -22.41 -4.06
N SER A 411 -5.06 -23.21 -4.79
CA SER A 411 -6.50 -23.39 -4.52
C SER A 411 -6.81 -24.51 -3.54
N ASP A 412 -5.87 -25.41 -3.23
CA ASP A 412 -6.09 -26.58 -2.37
C ASP A 412 -5.60 -26.41 -0.91
N GLU A 413 -5.07 -25.21 -0.54
CA GLU A 413 -4.69 -24.88 0.85
C GLU A 413 -5.46 -23.64 1.38
N ALA A 414 -6.74 -23.53 1.10
CA ALA A 414 -7.63 -22.51 1.67
C ALA A 414 -8.53 -23.08 2.79
#